data_8729927040fe6c2da634eac1a2d922a3
#
_entry.id   8729927040fe6c2da634eac1a2d922a3
#
_cell.length_a   1.000
_cell.length_b   1.000
_cell.length_c   1.000
_cell.angle_alpha   90.00
_cell.angle_beta   90.00
_cell.angle_gamma   90.00
#
_symmetry.space_group_name_H-M   'P 1'
#
loop_
_entity.id
_entity.type
_entity.pdbx_description
1 polymer ?
#
loop_
_entity_poly.entity_id
_entity_poly.type
_entity_poly.pdbx_seq_one_letter_code
_entity_poly.pdbx_strand_id
1 'polypeptide(L)'
;SLFDVAINTEGSVLESLAGRAVMSNLHGMFSVGGMTGAALAAYLLAHAVPPATQLYAVCAGTALVAVVAAAGMLRTHPGAAADGPAAHFVWPRGLLLVVGLLIFAGMTAEGVMYDWSVLYLHQDVGMSQAWAAAGYAVFSAAMALSRFAGDALRTRHSEQALLRFGATLAAVAMTVVLLTA
;
A
#
# COMPACT_ATOMS: atom_id res chain seq x y z
N SER A 1 7.93 -1.11 -8.22
CA SER A 1 9.41 -1.13 -8.35
C SER A 1 9.96 -2.54 -8.20
N LEU A 2 11.23 -2.80 -8.59
CA LEU A 2 11.88 -4.10 -8.35
C LEU A 2 11.91 -4.46 -6.86
N PHE A 3 12.06 -3.46 -6.02
CA PHE A 3 12.05 -3.62 -4.56
C PHE A 3 10.69 -4.14 -4.06
N ASP A 4 9.57 -3.63 -4.58
CA ASP A 4 8.23 -4.12 -4.23
C ASP A 4 8.04 -5.58 -4.65
N VAL A 5 8.52 -5.94 -5.85
CA VAL A 5 8.46 -7.33 -6.32
C VAL A 5 9.25 -8.24 -5.39
N ALA A 6 10.46 -7.85 -4.99
CA ALA A 6 11.29 -8.63 -4.08
C ALA A 6 10.63 -8.82 -2.71
N ILE A 7 10.10 -7.75 -2.10
CA ILE A 7 9.41 -7.82 -0.80
C ILE A 7 8.16 -8.68 -0.88
N ASN A 8 7.36 -8.54 -1.93
CA ASN A 8 6.14 -9.33 -2.09
C ASN A 8 6.45 -10.82 -2.33
N THR A 9 7.51 -11.12 -3.07
CA THR A 9 7.98 -12.50 -3.25
C THR A 9 8.43 -13.10 -1.92
N GLU A 10 9.25 -12.38 -1.16
CA GLU A 10 9.70 -12.81 0.17
C GLU A 10 8.52 -12.99 1.12
N GLY A 11 7.58 -12.04 1.13
CA GLY A 11 6.35 -12.10 1.93
C GLY A 11 5.50 -13.31 1.61
N SER A 12 5.36 -13.67 0.33
CA SER A 12 4.64 -14.86 -0.13
C SER A 12 5.29 -16.16 0.36
N VAL A 13 6.62 -16.22 0.30
CA VAL A 13 7.38 -17.37 0.83
C VAL A 13 7.21 -17.47 2.35
N LEU A 14 7.32 -16.36 3.07
CA LEU A 14 7.11 -16.33 4.52
C LEU A 14 5.68 -16.75 4.90
N GLU A 15 4.66 -16.32 4.14
CA GLU A 15 3.26 -16.74 4.34
C GLU A 15 3.13 -18.26 4.19
N SER A 16 3.76 -18.85 3.17
CA SER A 16 3.76 -20.29 2.94
C SER A 16 4.47 -21.07 4.04
N LEU A 17 5.61 -20.56 4.53
CA LEU A 17 6.38 -21.19 5.62
C LEU A 17 5.68 -21.05 6.97
N ALA A 18 5.03 -19.92 7.22
CA ALA A 18 4.31 -19.68 8.47
C ALA A 18 2.98 -20.43 8.57
N GLY A 19 2.45 -20.93 7.42
CA GLY A 19 1.14 -21.59 7.35
C GLY A 19 -0.03 -20.67 7.73
N ARG A 20 0.15 -19.36 7.65
CA ARG A 20 -0.88 -18.35 7.98
C ARG A 20 -0.73 -17.11 7.12
N ALA A 21 -1.86 -16.43 6.85
CA ALA A 21 -1.86 -15.16 6.13
C ALA A 21 -1.10 -14.07 6.90
N VAL A 22 -0.13 -13.44 6.26
CA VAL A 22 0.68 -12.34 6.80
C VAL A 22 0.84 -11.18 5.82
N MET A 23 0.49 -11.37 4.56
CA MET A 23 0.73 -10.41 3.49
C MET A 23 0.02 -9.08 3.76
N SER A 24 -1.22 -9.12 4.24
CA SER A 24 -1.99 -7.91 4.55
C SER A 24 -1.36 -7.10 5.67
N ASN A 25 -0.81 -7.76 6.70
CA ASN A 25 -0.06 -7.11 7.78
C ASN A 25 1.23 -6.44 7.26
N LEU A 26 1.96 -7.09 6.33
CA LEU A 26 3.14 -6.50 5.70
C LEU A 26 2.78 -5.21 4.94
N HIS A 27 1.68 -5.22 4.18
CA HIS A 27 1.16 -4.01 3.55
C HIS A 27 0.66 -2.97 4.55
N GLY A 28 0.14 -3.40 5.72
CA GLY A 28 -0.20 -2.53 6.83
C GLY A 28 1.01 -1.75 7.35
N MET A 29 2.16 -2.42 7.49
CA MET A 29 3.42 -1.77 7.89
C MET A 29 3.87 -0.68 6.89
N PHE A 30 3.64 -0.88 5.59
CA PHE A 30 3.87 0.17 4.59
C PHE A 30 3.03 1.43 4.88
N SER A 31 1.75 1.26 5.23
CA SER A 31 0.89 2.39 5.59
C SER A 31 1.35 3.10 6.86
N VAL A 32 1.79 2.35 7.88
CA VAL A 32 2.40 2.93 9.11
C VAL A 32 3.67 3.70 8.77
N GLY A 33 4.52 3.17 7.89
CA GLY A 33 5.72 3.85 7.40
C GLY A 33 5.38 5.19 6.74
N GLY A 34 4.39 5.21 5.85
CA GLY A 34 3.91 6.44 5.19
C GLY A 34 3.38 7.48 6.19
N MET A 35 2.54 7.06 7.13
CA MET A 35 2.00 7.95 8.17
C MET A 35 3.08 8.53 9.09
N THR A 36 4.01 7.68 9.56
CA THR A 36 5.09 8.14 10.42
C THR A 36 6.08 9.04 9.69
N GLY A 37 6.37 8.74 8.43
CA GLY A 37 7.18 9.59 7.56
C GLY A 37 6.55 10.96 7.34
N ALA A 38 5.25 11.02 7.06
CA ALA A 38 4.51 12.28 6.89
C ALA A 38 4.48 13.10 8.19
N ALA A 39 4.21 12.45 9.32
CA ALA A 39 4.20 13.11 10.64
C ALA A 39 5.60 13.66 11.00
N LEU A 40 6.65 12.88 10.76
CA LEU A 40 8.03 13.32 10.98
C LEU A 40 8.39 14.50 10.07
N ALA A 41 8.03 14.45 8.79
CA ALA A 41 8.28 15.54 7.86
C ALA A 41 7.57 16.83 8.30
N ALA A 42 6.30 16.74 8.69
CA ALA A 42 5.54 17.87 9.22
C ALA A 42 6.18 18.46 10.48
N TYR A 43 6.61 17.61 11.41
CA TYR A 43 7.32 18.03 12.63
C TYR A 43 8.63 18.75 12.31
N LEU A 44 9.46 18.20 11.43
CA LEU A 44 10.74 18.81 11.04
C LEU A 44 10.56 20.14 10.30
N LEU A 45 9.53 20.25 9.44
CA LEU A 45 9.18 21.51 8.78
C LEU A 45 8.74 22.58 9.79
N ALA A 46 7.95 22.22 10.79
CA ALA A 46 7.55 23.13 11.87
C ALA A 46 8.76 23.64 12.69
N HIS A 47 9.86 22.89 12.72
CA HIS A 47 11.13 23.28 13.36
C HIS A 47 12.13 23.90 12.37
N ALA A 48 11.66 24.36 11.22
CA ALA A 48 12.46 25.02 10.17
C ALA A 48 13.64 24.17 9.63
N VAL A 49 13.56 22.85 9.71
CA VAL A 49 14.55 21.96 9.07
C VAL A 49 14.33 21.99 7.56
N PRO A 50 15.35 22.33 6.74
CA PRO A 50 15.19 22.43 5.30
C PRO A 50 14.74 21.11 4.66
N PRO A 51 13.83 21.11 3.68
CA PRO A 51 13.37 19.90 3.01
C PRO A 51 14.49 19.03 2.41
N ALA A 52 15.54 19.66 1.88
CA ALA A 52 16.71 18.96 1.35
C ALA A 52 17.43 18.12 2.44
N THR A 53 17.61 18.69 3.64
CA THR A 53 18.22 17.98 4.77
C THR A 53 17.38 16.78 5.19
N GLN A 54 16.04 16.95 5.25
CA GLN A 54 15.10 15.86 5.54
C GLN A 54 15.23 14.75 4.50
N LEU A 55 15.25 15.10 3.22
CA LEU A 55 15.37 14.14 2.13
C LEU A 55 16.67 13.32 2.25
N TYR A 56 17.82 13.97 2.46
CA TYR A 56 19.10 13.28 2.65
C TYR A 56 19.08 12.35 3.86
N ALA A 57 18.52 12.80 4.98
CA ALA A 57 18.43 11.98 6.20
C ALA A 57 17.54 10.75 5.98
N VAL A 58 16.39 10.94 5.34
CA VAL A 58 15.48 9.83 5.00
C VAL A 58 16.14 8.86 4.01
N CYS A 59 16.80 9.35 2.96
CA CYS A 59 17.53 8.49 2.02
C CYS A 59 18.61 7.67 2.71
N ALA A 60 19.42 8.30 3.57
CA ALA A 60 20.47 7.59 4.31
C ALA A 60 19.89 6.56 5.29
N GLY A 61 18.85 6.92 6.03
CA GLY A 61 18.17 6.01 6.96
C GLY A 61 17.53 4.83 6.24
N THR A 62 16.85 5.09 5.12
CA THR A 62 16.21 4.04 4.30
C THR A 62 17.26 3.10 3.70
N ALA A 63 18.38 3.65 3.20
CA ALA A 63 19.47 2.83 2.67
C ALA A 63 20.07 1.92 3.75
N LEU A 64 20.28 2.44 4.96
CA LEU A 64 20.76 1.64 6.10
C LEU A 64 19.79 0.52 6.45
N VAL A 65 18.49 0.83 6.57
CA VAL A 65 17.44 -0.17 6.86
C VAL A 65 17.40 -1.21 5.76
N ALA A 66 17.48 -0.81 4.49
CA ALA A 66 17.46 -1.74 3.36
C ALA A 66 18.66 -2.70 3.39
N VAL A 67 19.86 -2.21 3.71
CA VAL A 67 21.06 -3.07 3.86
C VAL A 67 20.89 -4.07 5.01
N VAL A 68 20.41 -3.61 6.17
CA VAL A 68 20.16 -4.49 7.31
C VAL A 68 19.07 -5.53 7.00
N ALA A 69 17.99 -5.10 6.37
CA ALA A 69 16.90 -5.99 5.96
C ALA A 69 17.38 -7.04 4.95
N ALA A 70 18.16 -6.63 3.95
CA ALA A 70 18.71 -7.55 2.95
C ALA A 70 19.61 -8.63 3.58
N ALA A 71 20.33 -8.30 4.65
CA ALA A 71 21.14 -9.29 5.38
C ALA A 71 20.29 -10.33 6.13
N GLY A 72 19.03 -9.99 6.47
CA GLY A 72 18.06 -10.88 7.13
C GLY A 72 17.14 -11.65 6.18
N MET A 73 17.18 -11.37 4.87
CA MET A 73 16.34 -12.08 3.90
C MET A 73 16.69 -13.55 3.78
N LEU A 74 15.72 -14.38 3.40
CA LEU A 74 15.91 -15.80 3.20
C LEU A 74 17.00 -16.06 2.14
N ARG A 75 18.00 -16.84 2.52
CA ARG A 75 19.10 -17.19 1.59
C ARG A 75 18.69 -18.23 0.56
N THR A 76 17.68 -19.02 0.88
CA THR A 76 17.13 -20.08 0.01
C THR A 76 15.62 -19.99 0.01
N HIS A 77 15.02 -19.91 -1.16
CA HIS A 77 13.58 -19.92 -1.33
C HIS A 77 13.14 -21.35 -1.66
N PRO A 78 12.26 -21.95 -0.84
CA PRO A 78 11.67 -23.25 -1.19
C PRO A 78 10.92 -23.12 -2.52
N GLY A 79 11.31 -23.89 -3.52
CA GLY A 79 10.73 -23.83 -4.87
C GLY A 79 11.49 -22.98 -5.89
N ALA A 80 12.55 -22.27 -5.47
CA ALA A 80 13.49 -21.62 -6.41
C ALA A 80 14.53 -22.60 -7.00
N ALA A 81 14.26 -23.90 -6.96
CA ALA A 81 15.04 -24.89 -7.68
C ALA A 81 14.87 -24.64 -9.18
N ALA A 82 15.83 -23.94 -9.71
CA ALA A 82 15.83 -23.36 -11.04
C ALA A 82 16.28 -24.38 -12.10
N ASP A 83 15.55 -25.47 -12.25
CA ASP A 83 15.72 -26.36 -13.41
C ASP A 83 14.51 -26.29 -14.37
N GLY A 84 13.62 -25.33 -14.19
CA GLY A 84 12.58 -25.02 -15.16
C GLY A 84 13.08 -24.05 -16.25
N PRO A 85 12.52 -24.10 -17.47
CA PRO A 85 12.82 -23.14 -18.49
C PRO A 85 12.56 -21.73 -17.95
N ALA A 86 13.47 -20.77 -18.24
CA ALA A 86 13.34 -19.38 -17.81
C ALA A 86 11.91 -18.88 -18.04
N ALA A 87 11.32 -18.27 -17.01
CA ALA A 87 9.96 -17.77 -17.10
C ALA A 87 9.88 -16.73 -18.23
N HIS A 88 9.29 -17.11 -19.36
CA HIS A 88 9.03 -16.18 -20.45
C HIS A 88 7.85 -15.30 -20.07
N PHE A 89 7.89 -14.05 -20.50
CA PHE A 89 6.75 -13.14 -20.33
C PHE A 89 5.50 -13.79 -20.95
N VAL A 90 4.48 -14.02 -20.12
CA VAL A 90 3.20 -14.56 -20.56
C VAL A 90 2.20 -13.41 -20.64
N TRP A 91 1.64 -13.20 -21.83
CA TRP A 91 0.60 -12.19 -21.99
C TRP A 91 -0.64 -12.58 -21.17
N PRO A 92 -1.14 -11.69 -20.26
CA PRO A 92 -2.25 -12.04 -19.40
C PRO A 92 -3.53 -12.27 -20.21
N ARG A 93 -4.18 -13.40 -19.97
CA ARG A 93 -5.43 -13.82 -20.63
C ARG A 93 -6.40 -14.42 -19.60
N GLY A 94 -7.69 -14.42 -19.92
CA GLY A 94 -8.71 -15.02 -19.07
C GLY A 94 -8.73 -14.43 -17.66
N LEU A 95 -8.73 -15.29 -16.65
CA LEU A 95 -8.78 -14.88 -15.25
C LEU A 95 -7.61 -13.99 -14.85
N LEU A 96 -6.42 -14.26 -15.37
CA LEU A 96 -5.22 -13.44 -15.06
C LEU A 96 -5.40 -11.99 -15.54
N LEU A 97 -6.00 -11.76 -16.70
CA LEU A 97 -6.32 -10.43 -17.18
C LEU A 97 -7.35 -9.74 -16.28
N VAL A 98 -8.42 -10.45 -15.88
CA VAL A 98 -9.46 -9.90 -15.00
C VAL A 98 -8.85 -9.48 -13.65
N VAL A 99 -8.05 -10.34 -13.05
CA VAL A 99 -7.36 -10.02 -11.77
C VAL A 99 -6.39 -8.84 -11.96
N GLY A 100 -5.65 -8.81 -13.07
CA GLY A 100 -4.76 -7.69 -13.40
C GLY A 100 -5.50 -6.36 -13.55
N LEU A 101 -6.67 -6.35 -14.20
CA LEU A 101 -7.50 -5.16 -14.33
C LEU A 101 -8.10 -4.71 -12.99
N LEU A 102 -8.48 -5.64 -12.11
CA LEU A 102 -8.95 -5.32 -10.75
C LEU A 102 -7.84 -4.70 -9.91
N ILE A 103 -6.63 -5.26 -9.97
CA ILE A 103 -5.46 -4.68 -9.29
C ILE A 103 -5.17 -3.29 -9.85
N PHE A 104 -5.14 -3.14 -11.17
CA PHE A 104 -4.92 -1.84 -11.82
C PHE A 104 -5.95 -0.80 -11.38
N ALA A 105 -7.24 -1.13 -11.38
CA ALA A 105 -8.29 -0.22 -10.93
C ALA A 105 -8.14 0.16 -9.44
N GLY A 106 -7.85 -0.82 -8.57
CA GLY A 106 -7.62 -0.59 -7.15
C GLY A 106 -6.42 0.31 -6.88
N MET A 107 -5.29 0.03 -7.53
CA MET A 107 -4.06 0.84 -7.39
C MET A 107 -4.25 2.26 -7.95
N THR A 108 -5.00 2.40 -9.05
CA THR A 108 -5.33 3.73 -9.60
C THR A 108 -6.21 4.52 -8.62
N ALA A 109 -7.25 3.92 -8.06
CA ALA A 109 -8.11 4.56 -7.09
C ALA A 109 -7.33 4.97 -5.83
N GLU A 110 -6.45 4.09 -5.33
CA GLU A 110 -5.57 4.39 -4.19
C GLU A 110 -4.64 5.57 -4.51
N GLY A 111 -3.98 5.57 -5.68
CA GLY A 111 -3.10 6.65 -6.13
C GLY A 111 -3.83 7.99 -6.24
N VAL A 112 -5.03 8.01 -6.83
CA VAL A 112 -5.86 9.21 -6.91
C VAL A 112 -6.17 9.77 -5.51
N MET A 113 -6.50 8.90 -4.56
CA MET A 113 -6.77 9.36 -3.19
C MET A 113 -5.53 9.93 -2.50
N TYR A 114 -4.34 9.34 -2.74
CA TYR A 114 -3.10 9.87 -2.18
C TYR A 114 -2.68 11.21 -2.78
N ASP A 115 -2.80 11.35 -4.10
CA ASP A 115 -2.23 12.51 -4.80
C ASP A 115 -3.22 13.67 -4.91
N TRP A 116 -4.53 13.38 -5.03
CA TRP A 116 -5.52 14.38 -5.40
C TRP A 116 -6.54 14.71 -4.32
N SER A 117 -6.71 13.89 -3.28
CA SER A 117 -7.78 14.11 -2.29
C SER A 117 -7.67 15.45 -1.57
N VAL A 118 -6.46 15.83 -1.14
CA VAL A 118 -6.22 17.11 -0.43
C VAL A 118 -6.49 18.28 -1.36
N LEU A 119 -6.05 18.17 -2.62
CA LEU A 119 -6.23 19.22 -3.62
C LEU A 119 -7.72 19.43 -3.93
N TYR A 120 -8.44 18.34 -4.17
CA TYR A 120 -9.88 18.36 -4.41
C TYR A 120 -10.66 18.95 -3.22
N LEU A 121 -10.41 18.48 -2.00
CA LEU A 121 -11.08 19.00 -0.82
C LEU A 121 -10.81 20.49 -0.57
N HIS A 122 -9.59 20.94 -0.91
CA HIS A 122 -9.22 22.33 -0.72
C HIS A 122 -9.71 23.25 -1.85
N GLN A 123 -9.51 22.85 -3.12
CA GLN A 123 -9.77 23.72 -4.27
C GLN A 123 -11.21 23.65 -4.78
N ASP A 124 -11.79 22.45 -4.86
CA ASP A 124 -13.10 22.23 -5.44
C ASP A 124 -14.21 22.27 -4.40
N VAL A 125 -13.98 21.67 -3.22
CA VAL A 125 -14.97 21.67 -2.11
C VAL A 125 -14.84 22.94 -1.23
N GLY A 126 -13.72 23.68 -1.33
CA GLY A 126 -13.52 24.91 -0.57
C GLY A 126 -13.17 24.71 0.91
N MET A 127 -12.73 23.52 1.31
CA MET A 127 -12.30 23.26 2.68
C MET A 127 -11.01 24.00 3.03
N SER A 128 -10.85 24.37 4.31
CA SER A 128 -9.55 24.87 4.75
C SER A 128 -8.45 23.83 4.58
N GLN A 129 -7.22 24.26 4.39
CA GLN A 129 -6.08 23.36 4.21
C GLN A 129 -5.94 22.34 5.35
N ALA A 130 -6.25 22.76 6.58
CA ALA A 130 -6.23 21.88 7.75
C ALA A 130 -7.27 20.76 7.66
N TRP A 131 -8.50 21.06 7.23
CA TRP A 131 -9.55 20.05 7.06
C TRP A 131 -9.31 19.13 5.87
N ALA A 132 -8.77 19.65 4.77
CA ALA A 132 -8.36 18.84 3.63
C ALA A 132 -7.23 17.83 4.02
N ALA A 133 -6.23 18.29 4.78
CA ALA A 133 -5.20 17.41 5.32
C ALA A 133 -5.74 16.37 6.30
N ALA A 134 -6.73 16.73 7.13
CA ALA A 134 -7.41 15.78 8.00
C ALA A 134 -8.15 14.70 7.21
N GLY A 135 -8.76 15.03 6.08
CA GLY A 135 -9.38 14.06 5.15
C GLY A 135 -8.39 13.00 4.67
N TYR A 136 -7.20 13.43 4.26
CA TYR A 136 -6.11 12.53 3.89
C TYR A 136 -5.68 11.62 5.07
N ALA A 137 -5.55 12.18 6.27
CA ALA A 137 -5.18 11.41 7.45
C ALA A 137 -6.21 10.33 7.78
N VAL A 138 -7.51 10.65 7.66
CA VAL A 138 -8.61 9.68 7.86
C VAL A 138 -8.54 8.56 6.81
N PHE A 139 -8.33 8.90 5.54
CA PHE A 139 -8.16 7.91 4.48
C PHE A 139 -6.97 6.98 4.77
N SER A 140 -5.81 7.54 5.10
CA SER A 140 -4.60 6.77 5.41
C SER A 140 -4.77 5.86 6.62
N ALA A 141 -5.46 6.35 7.68
CA ALA A 141 -5.77 5.56 8.86
C ALA A 141 -6.73 4.41 8.53
N ALA A 142 -7.79 4.67 7.75
CA ALA A 142 -8.73 3.63 7.31
C ALA A 142 -8.02 2.56 6.45
N MET A 143 -7.11 2.98 5.57
CA MET A 143 -6.28 2.08 4.76
C MET A 143 -5.40 1.19 5.64
N ALA A 144 -4.70 1.75 6.62
CA ALA A 144 -3.88 0.99 7.57
C ALA A 144 -4.72 -0.02 8.35
N LEU A 145 -5.85 0.41 8.92
CA LEU A 145 -6.77 -0.44 9.68
C LEU A 145 -7.31 -1.60 8.83
N SER A 146 -7.74 -1.33 7.59
CA SER A 146 -8.24 -2.36 6.69
C SER A 146 -7.17 -3.38 6.32
N ARG A 147 -5.92 -2.96 6.14
CA ARG A 147 -4.79 -3.84 5.86
C ARG A 147 -4.46 -4.73 7.06
N PHE A 148 -4.41 -4.19 8.27
CA PHE A 148 -4.19 -5.00 9.47
C PHE A 148 -5.36 -5.95 9.78
N ALA A 149 -6.59 -5.56 9.48
CA ALA A 149 -7.75 -6.43 9.62
C ALA A 149 -7.85 -7.49 8.51
N GLY A 150 -7.20 -7.27 7.37
CA GLY A 150 -7.35 -8.08 6.15
C GLY A 150 -7.06 -9.56 6.36
N ASP A 151 -5.94 -9.90 7.01
CA ASP A 151 -5.57 -11.28 7.26
C ASP A 151 -6.59 -12.00 8.18
N ALA A 152 -7.10 -11.31 9.21
CA ALA A 152 -8.14 -11.85 10.08
C ALA A 152 -9.49 -12.00 9.37
N LEU A 153 -9.82 -11.10 8.45
CA LEU A 153 -11.03 -11.18 7.64
C LEU A 153 -10.97 -12.33 6.63
N ARG A 154 -9.81 -12.56 6.00
CA ARG A 154 -9.58 -13.67 5.08
C ARG A 154 -9.73 -15.05 5.73
N THR A 155 -9.50 -15.17 7.02
CA THR A 155 -9.73 -16.44 7.74
C THR A 155 -11.22 -16.72 7.98
N ARG A 156 -12.09 -15.70 7.91
CA ARG A 156 -13.53 -15.82 8.25
C ARG A 156 -14.46 -15.72 7.04
N HIS A 157 -13.99 -15.09 5.96
CA HIS A 157 -14.80 -14.79 4.79
C HIS A 157 -14.08 -15.23 3.51
N SER A 158 -14.84 -15.62 2.49
CA SER A 158 -14.26 -15.93 1.18
C SER A 158 -13.70 -14.67 0.51
N GLU A 159 -12.63 -14.83 -0.25
CA GLU A 159 -11.98 -13.74 -1.00
C GLU A 159 -12.99 -13.03 -1.94
N GLN A 160 -13.89 -13.80 -2.55
CA GLN A 160 -14.95 -13.25 -3.40
C GLN A 160 -15.93 -12.36 -2.64
N ALA A 161 -16.30 -12.74 -1.40
CA ALA A 161 -17.19 -11.92 -0.57
C ALA A 161 -16.51 -10.63 -0.15
N LEU A 162 -15.23 -10.69 0.26
CA LEU A 162 -14.43 -9.52 0.63
C LEU A 162 -14.24 -8.57 -0.56
N LEU A 163 -13.95 -9.11 -1.74
CA LEU A 163 -13.78 -8.32 -2.96
C LEU A 163 -15.09 -7.60 -3.34
N ARG A 164 -16.23 -8.32 -3.35
CA ARG A 164 -17.53 -7.73 -3.67
C ARG A 164 -17.92 -6.66 -2.67
N PHE A 165 -17.77 -6.93 -1.39
CA PHE A 165 -18.06 -5.96 -0.32
C PHE A 165 -17.20 -4.71 -0.45
N GLY A 166 -15.89 -4.87 -0.59
CA GLY A 166 -14.94 -3.75 -0.71
C GLY A 166 -15.20 -2.92 -1.97
N ALA A 167 -15.40 -3.56 -3.12
CA ALA A 167 -15.70 -2.86 -4.38
C ALA A 167 -17.04 -2.09 -4.31
N THR A 168 -18.09 -2.71 -3.72
CA THR A 168 -19.39 -2.05 -3.56
C THR A 168 -19.28 -0.85 -2.61
N LEU A 169 -18.60 -1.04 -1.48
CA LEU A 169 -18.39 0.04 -0.50
C LEU A 169 -17.62 1.21 -1.11
N ALA A 170 -16.54 0.93 -1.84
CA ALA A 170 -15.76 1.96 -2.53
C ALA A 170 -16.59 2.71 -3.58
N ALA A 171 -17.37 1.99 -4.41
CA ALA A 171 -18.22 2.59 -5.41
C ALA A 171 -19.30 3.49 -4.79
N VAL A 172 -19.96 3.03 -3.72
CA VAL A 172 -20.98 3.83 -3.00
C VAL A 172 -20.33 5.06 -2.38
N ALA A 173 -19.20 4.90 -1.68
CA ALA A 173 -18.51 6.01 -1.03
C ALA A 173 -18.08 7.09 -2.05
N MET A 174 -17.49 6.70 -3.17
CA MET A 174 -17.10 7.63 -4.24
C MET A 174 -18.30 8.33 -4.86
N THR A 175 -19.40 7.59 -5.09
CA THR A 175 -20.65 8.18 -5.61
C THR A 175 -21.20 9.24 -4.64
N VAL A 176 -21.22 8.94 -3.35
CA VAL A 176 -21.67 9.92 -2.33
C VAL A 176 -20.77 11.15 -2.35
N VAL A 177 -19.45 11.00 -2.34
CA VAL A 177 -18.52 12.14 -2.38
C VAL A 177 -18.77 13.01 -3.62
N LEU A 178 -18.91 12.41 -4.81
CA LEU A 178 -19.11 13.15 -6.05
C LEU A 178 -20.50 13.83 -6.17
N LEU A 179 -21.50 13.30 -5.49
CA LEU A 179 -22.86 13.89 -5.49
C LEU A 179 -23.07 14.94 -4.41
N THR A 180 -22.20 15.00 -3.40
CA THR A 180 -22.32 15.93 -2.26
C THR A 180 -21.30 17.06 -2.29
N ALA A 181 -20.40 17.06 -3.27
CA ALA A 181 -19.34 18.07 -3.47
C ALA A 181 -19.82 19.34 -4.22
#